data_67d0a0f0b5a19b8a01ab4f0876a117bd
#
_entry.id   67d0a0f0b5a19b8a01ab4f0876a117bd
#
_cell.length_a   1.000
_cell.length_b   1.000
_cell.length_c   1.000
_cell.angle_alpha   90.00
_cell.angle_beta   90.00
_cell.angle_gamma   90.00
#
_symmetry.space_group_name_H-M   'P 1'
#
loop_
_entity.id
_entity.type
_entity.pdbx_description
1 polymer ?
#
loop_
_entity_poly.entity_id
_entity_poly.type
_entity_poly.pdbx_seq_one_letter_code
_entity_poly.pdbx_strand_id
1 'polypeptide(L)'
;MSIVALKRLKQYFDLLQNEGSDVEYGDLLTALQEAAADNTNVYLIDKNGKIIAYAADNGFSASAFDEEWIVNQRIPDDLNNSLLKIGAVTVFDGYEAAKMLVAPIVGGSRRIGSLLFAGEDSKFGDEDIIIAEFAATTIGMVISNRLDLMQEDEAQEIKLARSAIKSLSYSEILAMQHIFDELDGNEGLLVASRIADNAGITRSVIVNALRKLASAGVVESRSLGMKGTYLRILNKEIRNEFERQRYPYPKKDG
;
A
#
# COMPACT_ATOMS: atom_id res chain seq x y z
N MET A 1 -23.13 23.93 6.07
CA MET A 1 -21.84 23.78 6.77
C MET A 1 -21.56 25.07 7.52
N SER A 2 -21.18 25.00 8.79
CA SER A 2 -20.87 26.19 9.59
C SER A 2 -19.63 26.91 9.02
N ILE A 3 -19.65 28.25 8.98
CA ILE A 3 -18.51 29.07 8.57
C ILE A 3 -17.31 28.84 9.51
N VAL A 4 -17.58 28.53 10.78
CA VAL A 4 -16.56 28.24 11.79
C VAL A 4 -15.85 26.90 11.47
N ALA A 5 -16.61 25.85 11.19
CA ALA A 5 -16.05 24.56 10.79
C ALA A 5 -15.19 24.67 9.51
N LEU A 6 -15.60 25.46 8.54
CA LEU A 6 -14.81 25.74 7.33
C LEU A 6 -13.46 26.41 7.63
N LYS A 7 -13.47 27.39 8.55
CA LYS A 7 -12.20 28.08 8.94
C LYS A 7 -11.26 27.13 9.68
N ARG A 8 -11.80 26.26 10.54
CA ARG A 8 -11.03 25.26 11.28
C ARG A 8 -10.39 24.23 10.34
N LEU A 9 -11.09 23.84 9.26
CA LEU A 9 -10.60 22.88 8.26
C LEU A 9 -9.71 23.49 7.18
N LYS A 10 -9.34 24.77 7.24
CA LYS A 10 -8.60 25.41 6.16
C LYS A 10 -7.26 24.70 5.86
N GLN A 11 -6.46 24.43 6.87
CA GLN A 11 -5.19 23.76 6.72
C GLN A 11 -5.35 22.34 6.16
N TYR A 12 -6.36 21.62 6.62
CA TYR A 12 -6.71 20.29 6.10
C TYR A 12 -7.06 20.32 4.61
N PHE A 13 -7.81 21.32 4.17
CA PHE A 13 -8.12 21.51 2.75
C PHE A 13 -6.91 21.88 1.92
N ASP A 14 -6.06 22.77 2.44
CA ASP A 14 -4.84 23.18 1.76
C ASP A 14 -3.92 21.97 1.49
N LEU A 15 -3.78 21.05 2.44
CA LEU A 15 -3.05 19.79 2.28
C LEU A 15 -3.67 18.92 1.15
N LEU A 16 -4.97 18.68 1.21
CA LEU A 16 -5.66 17.87 0.18
C LEU A 16 -5.58 18.48 -1.22
N GLN A 17 -5.64 19.82 -1.33
CA GLN A 17 -5.55 20.50 -2.62
C GLN A 17 -4.16 20.49 -3.22
N ASN A 18 -3.12 20.58 -2.39
CA ASN A 18 -1.74 20.63 -2.84
C ASN A 18 -1.16 19.23 -3.14
N GLU A 19 -1.52 18.23 -2.36
CA GLU A 19 -0.90 16.90 -2.40
C GLU A 19 -1.82 15.82 -2.97
N GLY A 20 -3.13 16.04 -2.97
CA GLY A 20 -4.11 15.12 -3.53
C GLY A 20 -4.07 13.75 -2.86
N SER A 21 -3.88 12.70 -3.67
CA SER A 21 -3.77 11.32 -3.18
C SER A 21 -2.42 11.00 -2.55
N ASP A 22 -1.40 11.85 -2.69
CA ASP A 22 -0.06 11.59 -2.16
C ASP A 22 0.13 12.12 -0.74
N VAL A 23 -0.89 12.82 -0.20
CA VAL A 23 -0.87 13.43 1.14
C VAL A 23 -0.58 12.41 2.24
N GLU A 24 0.35 12.71 3.14
CA GLU A 24 0.64 11.85 4.28
C GLU A 24 -0.51 11.88 5.29
N TYR A 25 -0.94 10.68 5.74
CA TYR A 25 -2.06 10.60 6.70
C TYR A 25 -1.75 11.29 8.03
N GLY A 26 -0.48 11.27 8.47
CA GLY A 26 -0.06 11.96 9.70
C GLY A 26 -0.33 13.46 9.63
N ASP A 27 -0.03 14.10 8.51
CA ASP A 27 -0.23 15.54 8.31
C ASP A 27 -1.71 15.89 8.27
N LEU A 28 -2.53 15.05 7.61
CA LEU A 28 -3.99 15.22 7.64
C LEU A 28 -4.55 15.12 9.06
N LEU A 29 -4.09 14.15 9.85
CA LEU A 29 -4.59 13.98 11.21
C LEU A 29 -4.11 15.09 12.13
N THR A 30 -2.91 15.63 11.94
CA THR A 30 -2.42 16.80 12.68
C THR A 30 -3.30 18.02 12.39
N ALA A 31 -3.61 18.29 11.13
CA ALA A 31 -4.51 19.38 10.76
C ALA A 31 -5.96 19.16 11.29
N LEU A 32 -6.41 17.92 11.40
CA LEU A 32 -7.71 17.59 12.01
C LEU A 32 -7.69 17.77 13.52
N GLN A 33 -6.59 17.42 14.18
CA GLN A 33 -6.43 17.62 15.61
C GLN A 33 -6.48 19.10 15.97
N GLU A 34 -5.76 19.95 15.23
CA GLU A 34 -5.80 21.40 15.39
C GLU A 34 -7.20 21.98 15.12
N ALA A 35 -7.98 21.32 14.25
CA ALA A 35 -9.34 21.69 13.93
C ALA A 35 -10.39 21.14 14.92
N ALA A 36 -10.09 20.14 15.71
CA ALA A 36 -11.00 19.47 16.65
C ALA A 36 -11.18 20.27 17.95
N ALA A 37 -11.95 19.75 18.87
CA ALA A 37 -12.07 20.27 20.22
C ALA A 37 -10.73 20.15 20.98
N ASP A 38 -10.50 21.04 21.96
CA ASP A 38 -9.29 21.02 22.78
C ASP A 38 -9.07 19.64 23.44
N ASN A 39 -7.80 19.28 23.65
CA ASN A 39 -7.38 18.04 24.27
C ASN A 39 -7.92 16.77 23.58
N THR A 40 -7.97 16.78 22.26
CA THR A 40 -8.46 15.66 21.47
C THR A 40 -7.32 15.03 20.66
N ASN A 41 -7.17 13.71 20.78
CA ASN A 41 -6.32 12.92 19.91
C ASN A 41 -7.14 12.38 18.72
N VAL A 42 -6.51 12.23 17.57
CA VAL A 42 -7.15 11.76 16.36
C VAL A 42 -6.43 10.50 15.85
N TYR A 43 -7.20 9.45 15.58
CA TYR A 43 -6.68 8.17 15.09
C TYR A 43 -7.37 7.74 13.81
N LEU A 44 -6.57 7.31 12.85
CA LEU A 44 -7.02 6.62 11.64
C LEU A 44 -6.79 5.13 11.84
N ILE A 45 -7.88 4.35 11.86
CA ILE A 45 -7.87 2.95 12.23
C ILE A 45 -8.45 2.14 11.09
N ASP A 46 -7.79 1.06 10.66
CA ASP A 46 -8.30 0.15 9.65
C ASP A 46 -9.41 -0.77 10.21
N LYS A 47 -10.06 -1.52 9.33
CA LYS A 47 -11.12 -2.47 9.71
C LYS A 47 -10.66 -3.59 10.65
N ASN A 48 -9.34 -3.84 10.76
CA ASN A 48 -8.78 -4.86 11.62
C ASN A 48 -8.31 -4.29 12.98
N GLY A 49 -8.53 -3.00 13.24
CA GLY A 49 -8.11 -2.32 14.46
C GLY A 49 -6.67 -1.83 14.45
N LYS A 50 -5.95 -1.92 13.31
CA LYS A 50 -4.60 -1.38 13.19
C LYS A 50 -4.66 0.14 13.06
N ILE A 51 -3.82 0.84 13.83
CA ILE A 51 -3.64 2.28 13.71
C ILE A 51 -2.75 2.55 12.49
N ILE A 52 -3.31 3.23 11.49
CA ILE A 52 -2.61 3.62 10.25
C ILE A 52 -1.81 4.91 10.49
N ALA A 53 -2.43 5.87 11.17
CA ALA A 53 -1.83 7.14 11.56
C ALA A 53 -2.55 7.69 12.80
N TYR A 54 -1.88 8.59 13.51
CA TYR A 54 -2.48 9.30 14.63
C TYR A 54 -1.87 10.69 14.78
N ALA A 55 -2.61 11.59 15.44
CA ALA A 55 -2.11 12.85 15.96
C ALA A 55 -2.54 13.00 17.40
N ALA A 56 -1.59 13.30 18.29
CA ALA A 56 -1.83 13.44 19.72
C ALA A 56 -1.40 14.82 20.20
N ASP A 57 -2.19 15.43 21.07
CA ASP A 57 -1.81 16.68 21.74
C ASP A 57 -0.78 16.39 22.83
N ASN A 58 0.34 17.13 22.80
CA ASN A 58 1.37 17.02 23.84
C ASN A 58 0.88 17.41 25.25
N GLY A 59 -0.24 18.12 25.34
CA GLY A 59 -0.93 18.47 26.58
C GLY A 59 -1.90 17.42 27.10
N PHE A 60 -2.27 16.43 26.30
CA PHE A 60 -3.13 15.34 26.69
C PHE A 60 -2.37 14.40 27.63
N SER A 61 -2.70 14.45 28.89
CA SER A 61 -2.23 13.47 29.86
C SER A 61 -2.91 12.14 29.51
N ALA A 62 -2.23 11.37 28.67
CA ALA A 62 -2.74 10.09 28.20
C ALA A 62 -3.29 9.27 29.37
N SER A 63 -4.57 9.01 29.38
CA SER A 63 -5.05 7.85 30.09
C SER A 63 -4.22 6.66 29.57
N ALA A 64 -3.81 5.76 30.43
CA ALA A 64 -2.84 4.69 30.13
C ALA A 64 -3.15 3.86 28.87
N PHE A 65 -4.38 3.93 28.36
CA PHE A 65 -4.81 3.22 27.16
C PHE A 65 -4.24 3.77 25.85
N ASP A 66 -3.95 5.08 25.75
CA ASP A 66 -3.42 5.68 24.52
C ASP A 66 -1.99 5.27 24.26
N GLU A 67 -1.16 5.20 25.30
CA GLU A 67 0.23 4.74 25.18
C GLU A 67 0.28 3.28 24.71
N GLU A 68 -0.58 2.43 25.24
CA GLU A 68 -0.67 1.02 24.84
C GLU A 68 -1.10 0.87 23.38
N TRP A 69 -2.05 1.67 22.91
CA TRP A 69 -2.49 1.63 21.51
C TRP A 69 -1.37 2.03 20.55
N ILE A 70 -0.61 3.06 20.91
CA ILE A 70 0.51 3.53 20.10
C ILE A 70 1.63 2.50 20.06
N VAL A 71 2.02 1.95 21.21
CA VAL A 71 3.07 0.92 21.30
C VAL A 71 2.68 -0.32 20.49
N ASN A 72 1.44 -0.78 20.60
CA ASN A 72 0.95 -1.95 19.91
C ASN A 72 0.53 -1.64 18.45
N GLN A 73 0.47 -0.39 18.05
CA GLN A 73 -0.09 0.09 16.77
C GLN A 73 -1.49 -0.50 16.49
N ARG A 74 -2.27 -0.70 17.56
CA ARG A 74 -3.55 -1.38 17.48
C ARG A 74 -4.45 -0.98 18.65
N ILE A 75 -5.74 -0.80 18.35
CA ILE A 75 -6.77 -0.65 19.37
C ILE A 75 -7.25 -2.03 19.85
N PRO A 76 -7.83 -2.14 21.07
CA PRO A 76 -8.45 -3.37 21.57
C PRO A 76 -9.54 -3.91 20.63
N ASP A 77 -9.61 -5.24 20.51
CA ASP A 77 -10.54 -5.91 19.58
C ASP A 77 -12.02 -5.66 19.92
N ASP A 78 -12.37 -5.56 21.18
CA ASP A 78 -13.71 -5.24 21.66
C ASP A 78 -14.15 -3.82 21.30
N LEU A 79 -13.22 -2.85 21.43
CA LEU A 79 -13.43 -1.49 20.97
C LEU A 79 -13.59 -1.46 19.45
N ASN A 80 -12.68 -2.09 18.69
CA ASN A 80 -12.77 -2.14 17.24
C ASN A 80 -14.11 -2.72 16.76
N ASN A 81 -14.54 -3.82 17.36
CA ASN A 81 -15.83 -4.44 17.05
C ASN A 81 -17.03 -3.51 17.33
N SER A 82 -16.91 -2.66 18.35
CA SER A 82 -17.93 -1.65 18.68
C SER A 82 -17.92 -0.51 17.67
N LEU A 83 -16.74 -0.01 17.28
CA LEU A 83 -16.59 1.04 16.27
C LEU A 83 -17.12 0.61 14.90
N LEU A 84 -16.90 -0.65 14.52
CA LEU A 84 -17.35 -1.16 13.21
C LEU A 84 -18.88 -1.26 13.09
N LYS A 85 -19.62 -1.32 14.20
CA LYS A 85 -21.10 -1.29 14.21
C LYS A 85 -21.68 0.10 14.00
N ILE A 86 -20.86 1.14 14.16
CA ILE A 86 -21.28 2.54 13.99
C ILE A 86 -21.36 2.84 12.49
N GLY A 87 -22.55 3.17 12.01
CA GLY A 87 -22.82 3.44 10.59
C GLY A 87 -22.87 4.92 10.20
N ALA A 88 -22.89 5.84 11.17
CA ALA A 88 -22.87 7.29 10.97
C ALA A 88 -22.01 7.95 12.03
N VAL A 89 -21.58 9.19 11.79
CA VAL A 89 -20.81 9.94 12.78
C VAL A 89 -21.59 10.04 14.08
N THR A 90 -20.98 9.61 15.18
CA THR A 90 -21.65 9.47 16.46
C THR A 90 -20.69 9.75 17.61
N VAL A 91 -21.17 10.46 18.62
CA VAL A 91 -20.49 10.54 19.91
C VAL A 91 -20.70 9.22 20.65
N PHE A 92 -19.60 8.59 21.03
CA PHE A 92 -19.57 7.29 21.64
C PHE A 92 -19.00 7.39 23.06
N ASP A 93 -19.83 7.10 24.05
CA ASP A 93 -19.49 7.22 25.49
C ASP A 93 -19.16 5.85 26.12
N GLY A 94 -18.72 4.90 25.33
CA GLY A 94 -18.73 3.50 25.75
C GLY A 94 -17.38 2.84 26.04
N TYR A 95 -16.28 3.59 26.16
CA TYR A 95 -14.98 2.98 26.43
C TYR A 95 -14.25 3.75 27.54
N GLU A 96 -14.12 3.13 28.72
CA GLU A 96 -13.54 3.73 29.93
C GLU A 96 -14.16 5.10 30.27
N ALA A 97 -13.35 6.10 30.64
CA ALA A 97 -13.82 7.45 30.94
C ALA A 97 -13.73 8.41 29.74
N ALA A 98 -13.19 7.95 28.59
CA ALA A 98 -12.98 8.79 27.44
C ALA A 98 -14.26 8.99 26.61
N LYS A 99 -14.50 10.24 26.23
CA LYS A 99 -15.51 10.57 25.19
C LYS A 99 -14.87 10.46 23.83
N MET A 100 -15.57 9.82 22.93
CA MET A 100 -15.11 9.57 21.57
C MET A 100 -16.11 10.10 20.55
N LEU A 101 -15.61 10.73 19.49
CA LEU A 101 -16.37 11.01 18.29
C LEU A 101 -15.87 10.07 17.21
N VAL A 102 -16.75 9.23 16.70
CA VAL A 102 -16.43 8.17 15.75
C VAL A 102 -17.05 8.48 14.41
N ALA A 103 -16.23 8.50 13.35
CA ALA A 103 -16.69 8.64 11.98
C ALA A 103 -16.32 7.40 11.16
N PRO A 104 -17.31 6.74 10.52
CA PRO A 104 -17.06 5.61 9.65
C PRO A 104 -16.34 6.05 8.37
N ILE A 105 -15.21 5.44 8.06
CA ILE A 105 -14.51 5.68 6.79
C ILE A 105 -15.00 4.68 5.76
N VAL A 106 -15.60 5.20 4.70
CA VAL A 106 -16.12 4.42 3.58
C VAL A 106 -15.46 4.88 2.30
N GLY A 107 -14.96 3.93 1.51
CA GLY A 107 -14.40 4.17 0.20
C GLY A 107 -14.79 3.07 -0.77
N GLY A 108 -15.13 3.41 -2.02
CA GLY A 108 -15.59 2.45 -3.00
C GLY A 108 -16.81 1.62 -2.53
N SER A 109 -17.73 2.22 -1.76
CA SER A 109 -18.90 1.57 -1.14
C SER A 109 -18.56 0.48 -0.11
N ARG A 110 -17.33 0.46 0.41
CA ARG A 110 -16.88 -0.50 1.43
C ARG A 110 -16.41 0.21 2.68
N ARG A 111 -16.68 -0.37 3.86
CA ARG A 111 -16.07 0.10 5.10
C ARG A 111 -14.57 -0.16 5.04
N ILE A 112 -13.76 0.90 5.13
CA ILE A 112 -12.29 0.85 5.15
C ILE A 112 -11.78 0.82 6.57
N GLY A 113 -12.39 1.63 7.45
CA GLY A 113 -11.94 1.79 8.82
C GLY A 113 -12.78 2.79 9.60
N SER A 114 -12.19 3.37 10.60
CA SER A 114 -12.80 4.38 11.46
C SER A 114 -11.85 5.55 11.68
N LEU A 115 -12.38 6.76 11.67
CA LEU A 115 -11.71 7.94 12.18
C LEU A 115 -12.24 8.17 13.60
N LEU A 116 -11.34 8.22 14.55
CA LEU A 116 -11.65 8.33 15.97
C LEU A 116 -11.04 9.62 16.51
N PHE A 117 -11.86 10.44 17.12
CA PHE A 117 -11.46 11.57 17.96
C PHE A 117 -11.69 11.18 19.40
N ALA A 118 -10.68 11.23 20.24
CA ALA A 118 -10.77 10.78 21.63
C ALA A 118 -10.16 11.81 22.58
N GLY A 119 -10.85 12.10 23.67
CA GLY A 119 -10.37 13.01 24.71
C GLY A 119 -11.13 12.82 26.00
N GLU A 120 -10.42 13.01 27.15
CA GLU A 120 -10.96 12.73 28.48
C GLU A 120 -12.11 13.68 28.86
N ASP A 121 -11.94 14.98 28.58
CA ASP A 121 -12.93 16.03 28.86
C ASP A 121 -13.54 16.66 27.61
N SER A 122 -13.35 16.04 26.45
CA SER A 122 -13.77 16.61 25.16
C SER A 122 -15.30 16.72 25.09
N LYS A 123 -15.75 17.88 24.63
CA LYS A 123 -17.16 18.15 24.36
C LYS A 123 -17.33 18.31 22.86
N PHE A 124 -17.70 17.24 22.21
CA PHE A 124 -17.96 17.24 20.78
C PHE A 124 -19.32 17.91 20.49
N GLY A 125 -19.29 19.01 19.73
CA GLY A 125 -20.46 19.72 19.28
C GLY A 125 -20.80 19.44 17.81
N ASP A 126 -21.83 20.11 17.32
CA ASP A 126 -22.29 19.98 15.93
C ASP A 126 -21.17 20.26 14.89
N GLU A 127 -20.25 21.18 15.23
CA GLU A 127 -19.13 21.53 14.35
C GLU A 127 -18.11 20.40 14.25
N ASP A 128 -17.84 19.71 15.36
CA ASP A 128 -16.93 18.57 15.39
C ASP A 128 -17.51 17.38 14.62
N ILE A 129 -18.83 17.19 14.71
CA ILE A 129 -19.55 16.18 13.91
C ILE A 129 -19.39 16.47 12.41
N ILE A 130 -19.55 17.74 12.01
CA ILE A 130 -19.37 18.16 10.60
C ILE A 130 -17.93 17.96 10.14
N ILE A 131 -16.96 18.31 10.99
CA ILE A 131 -15.53 18.12 10.72
C ILE A 131 -15.23 16.63 10.54
N ALA A 132 -15.70 15.79 11.45
CA ALA A 132 -15.47 14.35 11.42
C ALA A 132 -16.11 13.68 10.19
N GLU A 133 -17.35 14.04 9.84
CA GLU A 133 -18.04 13.52 8.64
C GLU A 133 -17.27 13.88 7.36
N PHE A 134 -16.87 15.15 7.26
CA PHE A 134 -16.14 15.62 6.10
C PHE A 134 -14.76 14.93 5.99
N ALA A 135 -14.03 14.87 7.10
CA ALA A 135 -12.72 14.23 7.15
C ALA A 135 -12.80 12.74 6.81
N ALA A 136 -13.74 12.01 7.40
CA ALA A 136 -13.92 10.58 7.11
C ALA A 136 -14.26 10.32 5.63
N THR A 137 -15.10 11.18 5.04
CA THR A 137 -15.45 11.09 3.62
C THR A 137 -14.25 11.33 2.72
N THR A 138 -13.49 12.40 2.95
CA THR A 138 -12.34 12.74 2.13
C THR A 138 -11.17 11.75 2.31
N ILE A 139 -10.89 11.29 3.53
CA ILE A 139 -9.91 10.24 3.80
C ILE A 139 -10.32 8.94 3.09
N GLY A 140 -11.61 8.58 3.12
CA GLY A 140 -12.13 7.43 2.39
C GLY A 140 -11.89 7.53 0.88
N MET A 141 -12.06 8.71 0.29
CA MET A 141 -11.74 8.96 -1.12
C MET A 141 -10.24 8.86 -1.40
N VAL A 142 -9.37 9.43 -0.55
CA VAL A 142 -7.92 9.35 -0.70
C VAL A 142 -7.45 7.89 -0.65
N ILE A 143 -7.94 7.11 0.33
CA ILE A 143 -7.58 5.69 0.46
C ILE A 143 -8.06 4.89 -0.76
N SER A 144 -9.32 5.09 -1.19
CA SER A 144 -9.83 4.40 -2.38
C SER A 144 -9.02 4.71 -3.63
N ASN A 145 -8.71 5.98 -3.84
CA ASN A 145 -7.93 6.41 -5.01
C ASN A 145 -6.53 5.78 -5.01
N ARG A 146 -5.86 5.71 -3.86
CA ARG A 146 -4.57 5.01 -3.73
C ARG A 146 -4.67 3.53 -4.05
N LEU A 147 -5.71 2.87 -3.56
CA LEU A 147 -5.93 1.44 -3.82
C LEU A 147 -6.20 1.18 -5.30
N ASP A 148 -6.99 2.03 -5.95
CA ASP A 148 -7.30 1.93 -7.37
C ASP A 148 -6.04 2.12 -8.21
N LEU A 149 -5.21 3.13 -7.90
CA LEU A 149 -3.93 3.37 -8.57
C LEU A 149 -2.98 2.18 -8.42
N MET A 150 -2.86 1.60 -7.21
CA MET A 150 -2.03 0.41 -6.98
C MET A 150 -2.52 -0.80 -7.79
N GLN A 151 -3.84 -1.00 -7.91
CA GLN A 151 -4.41 -2.09 -8.70
C GLN A 151 -4.20 -1.87 -10.20
N GLU A 152 -4.29 -0.65 -10.68
CA GLU A 152 -4.01 -0.30 -12.07
C GLU A 152 -2.54 -0.54 -12.41
N ASP A 153 -1.61 -0.13 -11.55
CA ASP A 153 -0.18 -0.36 -11.73
C ASP A 153 0.15 -1.87 -11.77
N GLU A 154 -0.39 -2.65 -10.83
CA GLU A 154 -0.22 -4.11 -10.81
C GLU A 154 -0.78 -4.76 -12.09
N ALA A 155 -1.96 -4.35 -12.52
CA ALA A 155 -2.57 -4.86 -13.75
C ALA A 155 -1.74 -4.51 -15.00
N GLN A 156 -1.13 -3.33 -15.05
CA GLN A 156 -0.23 -2.93 -16.12
C GLN A 156 1.06 -3.77 -16.10
N GLU A 157 1.68 -3.96 -14.93
CA GLU A 157 2.86 -4.82 -14.75
C GLU A 157 2.59 -6.25 -15.23
N ILE A 158 1.46 -6.85 -14.83
CA ILE A 158 1.03 -8.18 -15.28
C ILE A 158 0.84 -8.22 -16.80
N LYS A 159 0.17 -7.23 -17.38
CA LYS A 159 -0.08 -7.16 -18.82
C LYS A 159 1.23 -7.06 -19.61
N LEU A 160 2.17 -6.23 -19.13
CA LEU A 160 3.49 -6.06 -19.74
C LEU A 160 4.30 -7.36 -19.67
N ALA A 161 4.34 -8.01 -18.50
CA ALA A 161 5.00 -9.30 -18.30
C ALA A 161 4.45 -10.37 -19.27
N ARG A 162 3.12 -10.53 -19.33
CA ARG A 162 2.47 -11.48 -20.23
C ARG A 162 2.76 -11.22 -21.70
N SER A 163 2.77 -9.96 -22.11
CA SER A 163 3.10 -9.57 -23.49
C SER A 163 4.55 -9.91 -23.82
N ALA A 164 5.48 -9.63 -22.88
CA ALA A 164 6.89 -9.97 -23.05
C ALA A 164 7.11 -11.48 -23.18
N ILE A 165 6.51 -12.28 -22.30
CA ILE A 165 6.62 -13.74 -22.33
C ILE A 165 6.05 -14.32 -23.64
N LYS A 166 4.90 -13.82 -24.11
CA LYS A 166 4.30 -14.27 -25.39
C LYS A 166 5.19 -14.00 -26.61
N SER A 167 6.14 -13.09 -26.54
CA SER A 167 7.09 -12.83 -27.62
C SER A 167 8.22 -13.85 -27.69
N LEU A 168 8.38 -14.67 -26.66
CA LEU A 168 9.42 -15.69 -26.57
C LEU A 168 9.00 -16.99 -27.24
N SER A 169 9.97 -17.65 -27.88
CA SER A 169 9.83 -19.04 -28.30
C SER A 169 9.91 -20.00 -27.10
N TYR A 170 9.48 -21.24 -27.27
CA TYR A 170 9.57 -22.26 -26.24
C TYR A 170 10.97 -22.42 -25.66
N SER A 171 12.02 -22.47 -26.52
CA SER A 171 13.41 -22.57 -26.06
C SER A 171 13.86 -21.32 -25.30
N GLU A 172 13.38 -20.15 -25.69
CA GLU A 172 13.67 -18.88 -24.98
C GLU A 172 12.98 -18.84 -23.61
N ILE A 173 11.75 -19.39 -23.49
CA ILE A 173 11.05 -19.52 -22.20
C ILE A 173 11.84 -20.45 -21.27
N LEU A 174 12.27 -21.63 -21.75
CA LEU A 174 13.10 -22.53 -20.96
C LEU A 174 14.41 -21.87 -20.52
N ALA A 175 15.06 -21.11 -21.42
CA ALA A 175 16.25 -20.35 -21.08
C ALA A 175 16.02 -19.39 -19.92
N MET A 176 14.91 -18.65 -19.96
CA MET A 176 14.58 -17.69 -18.92
C MET A 176 14.19 -18.36 -17.60
N GLN A 177 13.52 -19.52 -17.63
CA GLN A 177 13.25 -20.30 -16.42
C GLN A 177 14.56 -20.71 -15.73
N HIS A 178 15.53 -21.23 -16.45
CA HIS A 178 16.86 -21.55 -15.89
C HIS A 178 17.58 -20.31 -15.36
N ILE A 179 17.46 -19.17 -16.04
CA ILE A 179 18.03 -17.91 -15.59
C ILE A 179 17.41 -17.48 -14.26
N PHE A 180 16.09 -17.52 -14.15
CA PHE A 180 15.39 -17.11 -12.92
C PHE A 180 15.60 -18.07 -11.76
N ASP A 181 15.82 -19.38 -12.04
CA ASP A 181 16.16 -20.36 -11.00
C ASP A 181 17.59 -20.16 -10.47
N GLU A 182 18.54 -19.67 -11.31
CA GLU A 182 19.91 -19.38 -10.87
C GLU A 182 20.06 -17.96 -10.26
N LEU A 183 19.14 -17.04 -10.57
CA LEU A 183 19.23 -15.65 -10.12
C LEU A 183 18.70 -15.51 -8.71
N ASP A 184 19.58 -15.25 -7.77
CA ASP A 184 19.22 -14.94 -6.39
C ASP A 184 18.75 -13.46 -6.29
N GLY A 185 17.49 -13.25 -5.91
CA GLY A 185 16.89 -11.91 -5.87
C GLY A 185 16.56 -11.33 -7.25
N ASN A 186 16.57 -10.01 -7.37
CA ASN A 186 16.11 -9.29 -8.57
C ASN A 186 17.22 -8.87 -9.53
N GLU A 187 18.49 -9.07 -9.17
CA GLU A 187 19.62 -8.74 -10.03
C GLU A 187 20.82 -9.62 -9.76
N GLY A 188 21.66 -9.82 -10.75
CA GLY A 188 22.85 -10.62 -10.59
C GLY A 188 23.67 -10.77 -11.88
N LEU A 189 24.81 -11.43 -11.72
CA LEU A 189 25.72 -11.75 -12.82
C LEU A 189 25.50 -13.20 -13.28
N LEU A 190 25.25 -13.37 -14.56
CA LEU A 190 24.96 -14.65 -15.19
C LEU A 190 26.04 -15.02 -16.18
N VAL A 191 26.42 -16.29 -16.22
CA VAL A 191 27.32 -16.85 -17.23
C VAL A 191 26.47 -17.61 -18.25
N ALA A 192 26.11 -16.95 -19.35
CA ALA A 192 25.20 -17.49 -20.34
C ALA A 192 25.65 -18.85 -20.95
N SER A 193 26.97 -19.10 -21.07
CA SER A 193 27.46 -20.41 -21.53
C SER A 193 27.15 -21.52 -20.52
N ARG A 194 27.35 -21.29 -19.23
CA ARG A 194 27.07 -22.27 -18.19
C ARG A 194 25.57 -22.61 -18.15
N ILE A 195 24.71 -21.60 -18.24
CA ILE A 195 23.26 -21.79 -18.28
C ILE A 195 22.86 -22.57 -19.55
N ALA A 196 23.44 -22.23 -20.69
CA ALA A 196 23.20 -22.91 -21.96
C ALA A 196 23.55 -24.41 -21.89
N ASP A 197 24.73 -24.71 -21.33
CA ASP A 197 25.19 -26.09 -21.16
C ASP A 197 24.28 -26.87 -20.20
N ASN A 198 23.89 -26.28 -19.09
CA ASN A 198 22.99 -26.89 -18.11
C ASN A 198 21.60 -27.15 -18.67
N ALA A 199 21.07 -26.23 -19.47
CA ALA A 199 19.73 -26.30 -20.05
C ALA A 199 19.65 -27.08 -21.36
N GLY A 200 20.80 -27.50 -21.96
CA GLY A 200 20.83 -28.15 -23.25
C GLY A 200 20.38 -27.26 -24.41
N ILE A 201 20.63 -25.95 -24.31
CA ILE A 201 20.27 -24.92 -25.30
C ILE A 201 21.54 -24.17 -25.75
N THR A 202 21.40 -23.37 -26.80
CA THR A 202 22.55 -22.57 -27.28
C THR A 202 22.61 -21.21 -26.57
N ARG A 203 23.83 -20.67 -26.41
CA ARG A 203 24.03 -19.32 -25.88
C ARG A 203 23.23 -18.25 -26.63
N SER A 204 23.04 -18.41 -27.93
CA SER A 204 22.25 -17.47 -28.75
C SER A 204 20.79 -17.40 -28.35
N VAL A 205 20.18 -18.51 -27.91
CA VAL A 205 18.82 -18.54 -27.38
C VAL A 205 18.70 -17.67 -26.13
N ILE A 206 19.65 -17.80 -25.21
CA ILE A 206 19.70 -16.97 -23.98
C ILE A 206 19.83 -15.49 -24.32
N VAL A 207 20.77 -15.14 -25.20
CA VAL A 207 21.01 -13.74 -25.61
C VAL A 207 19.77 -13.16 -26.30
N ASN A 208 19.09 -13.94 -27.15
CA ASN A 208 17.87 -13.51 -27.81
C ASN A 208 16.71 -13.32 -26.83
N ALA A 209 16.54 -14.23 -25.88
CA ALA A 209 15.51 -14.11 -24.82
C ALA A 209 15.73 -12.82 -23.99
N LEU A 210 16.95 -12.62 -23.51
CA LEU A 210 17.30 -11.42 -22.73
C LEU A 210 17.08 -10.13 -23.55
N ARG A 211 17.47 -10.13 -24.84
CA ARG A 211 17.26 -8.97 -25.71
C ARG A 211 15.77 -8.65 -25.91
N LYS A 212 14.92 -9.67 -26.11
CA LYS A 212 13.48 -9.49 -26.27
C LYS A 212 12.85 -8.93 -24.99
N LEU A 213 13.19 -9.49 -23.83
CA LEU A 213 12.69 -9.01 -22.55
C LEU A 213 13.20 -7.61 -22.21
N ALA A 214 14.46 -7.30 -22.55
CA ALA A 214 15.00 -5.96 -22.38
C ALA A 214 14.31 -4.94 -23.31
N SER A 215 14.04 -5.34 -24.57
CA SER A 215 13.29 -4.50 -25.52
C SER A 215 11.84 -4.26 -25.09
N ALA A 216 11.25 -5.20 -24.35
CA ALA A 216 9.93 -5.04 -23.73
C ALA A 216 9.97 -4.24 -22.42
N GLY A 217 11.13 -3.83 -21.93
CA GLY A 217 11.29 -3.04 -20.72
C GLY A 217 11.05 -3.82 -19.41
N VAL A 218 10.96 -5.16 -19.45
CA VAL A 218 10.71 -5.98 -18.27
C VAL A 218 11.98 -6.41 -17.53
N VAL A 219 13.14 -6.35 -18.21
CA VAL A 219 14.45 -6.57 -17.60
C VAL A 219 15.46 -5.59 -18.20
N GLU A 220 16.53 -5.34 -17.46
CA GLU A 220 17.76 -4.72 -17.98
C GLU A 220 18.83 -5.80 -18.10
N SER A 221 19.49 -5.89 -19.27
CA SER A 221 20.61 -6.80 -19.46
C SER A 221 21.80 -6.07 -20.05
N ARG A 222 22.99 -6.30 -19.48
CA ARG A 222 24.24 -5.67 -19.91
C ARG A 222 25.35 -6.71 -20.01
N SER A 223 25.95 -6.84 -21.19
CA SER A 223 27.11 -7.71 -21.37
C SER A 223 28.36 -7.09 -20.73
N LEU A 224 29.05 -7.86 -19.92
CA LEU A 224 30.31 -7.48 -19.26
C LEU A 224 31.52 -8.25 -19.86
N GLY A 225 31.39 -8.66 -21.12
CA GLY A 225 32.42 -9.41 -21.80
C GLY A 225 32.70 -10.78 -21.20
N MET A 226 33.95 -11.07 -20.88
CA MET A 226 34.35 -12.35 -20.25
C MET A 226 33.77 -12.58 -18.85
N LYS A 227 33.33 -11.52 -18.17
CA LYS A 227 32.72 -11.61 -16.83
C LYS A 227 31.28 -12.11 -16.86
N GLY A 228 30.64 -12.18 -18.04
CA GLY A 228 29.26 -12.64 -18.17
C GLY A 228 28.27 -11.52 -18.54
N THR A 229 27.02 -11.72 -18.18
CA THR A 229 25.92 -10.76 -18.43
C THR A 229 25.31 -10.37 -17.09
N TYR A 230 25.27 -9.09 -16.80
CA TYR A 230 24.48 -8.56 -15.70
C TYR A 230 23.02 -8.49 -16.13
N LEU A 231 22.15 -8.99 -15.25
CA LEU A 231 20.70 -8.96 -15.42
C LEU A 231 20.07 -8.27 -14.21
N ARG A 232 19.11 -7.41 -14.46
CA ARG A 232 18.24 -6.79 -13.45
C ARG A 232 16.79 -6.90 -13.89
N ILE A 233 15.95 -7.38 -13.00
CA ILE A 233 14.50 -7.45 -13.21
C ILE A 233 13.90 -6.07 -12.93
N LEU A 234 13.16 -5.52 -13.87
CA LEU A 234 12.50 -4.22 -13.75
C LEU A 234 11.01 -4.39 -13.44
N ASN A 235 10.35 -5.37 -14.08
CA ASN A 235 8.93 -5.65 -13.89
C ASN A 235 8.73 -6.58 -12.70
N LYS A 236 7.91 -6.16 -11.73
CA LYS A 236 7.71 -6.88 -10.45
C LYS A 236 7.00 -8.21 -10.63
N GLU A 237 6.16 -8.33 -11.66
CA GLU A 237 5.30 -9.49 -11.90
C GLU A 237 5.90 -10.51 -12.89
N ILE A 238 7.04 -10.22 -13.51
CA ILE A 238 7.61 -11.09 -14.55
C ILE A 238 7.90 -12.50 -14.02
N ARG A 239 8.46 -12.63 -12.83
CA ARG A 239 8.73 -13.94 -12.23
C ARG A 239 7.45 -14.72 -11.96
N ASN A 240 6.45 -14.08 -11.37
CA ASN A 240 5.15 -14.68 -11.06
C ASN A 240 4.47 -15.18 -12.35
N GLU A 241 4.52 -14.40 -13.42
CA GLU A 241 3.95 -14.77 -14.71
C GLU A 241 4.73 -15.90 -15.40
N PHE A 242 6.05 -15.98 -15.25
CA PHE A 242 6.84 -17.12 -15.71
C PHE A 242 6.49 -18.39 -14.92
N GLU A 243 6.36 -18.31 -13.59
CA GLU A 243 5.97 -19.47 -12.77
C GLU A 243 4.58 -20.00 -13.12
N ARG A 244 3.62 -19.12 -13.42
CA ARG A 244 2.27 -19.51 -13.87
C ARG A 244 2.28 -20.27 -15.21
N GLN A 245 3.29 -20.04 -16.05
CA GLN A 245 3.44 -20.64 -17.37
C GLN A 245 4.62 -21.62 -17.42
N ARG A 246 5.09 -22.08 -16.24
CA ARG A 246 6.28 -22.95 -16.16
C ARG A 246 6.12 -24.24 -16.93
N TYR A 247 7.03 -24.51 -17.83
CA TYR A 247 7.12 -25.77 -18.58
C TYR A 247 8.04 -26.76 -17.83
N PRO A 248 7.71 -28.08 -17.87
CA PRO A 248 8.61 -29.07 -17.31
C PRO A 248 9.91 -29.09 -18.11
N TYR A 249 11.04 -29.19 -17.41
CA TYR A 249 12.32 -29.34 -18.08
C TYR A 249 12.35 -30.64 -18.90
N PRO A 250 12.91 -30.61 -20.13
CA PRO A 250 13.12 -31.80 -20.89
C PRO A 250 13.92 -32.81 -20.08
N LYS A 251 13.47 -34.07 -20.02
CA LYS A 251 14.29 -35.16 -19.45
C LYS A 251 15.58 -35.23 -20.25
N LYS A 252 16.73 -35.14 -19.60
CA LYS A 252 17.99 -35.48 -20.25
C LYS A 252 17.90 -36.98 -20.54
N ASP A 253 17.73 -37.35 -21.80
CA ASP A 253 17.94 -38.71 -22.22
C ASP A 253 19.38 -39.05 -21.92
N GLY A 254 19.57 -40.04 -21.04
CA GLY A 254 20.85 -40.53 -20.59
C GLY A 254 21.59 -41.30 -21.68
#